data_9b35a539977b1360ecd7e2314dc17095
#
_entry.id   9b35a539977b1360ecd7e2314dc17095
#
_cell.length_a   1.000
_cell.length_b   1.000
_cell.length_c   1.000
_cell.angle_alpha   90.00
_cell.angle_beta   90.00
_cell.angle_gamma   90.00
#
_symmetry.space_group_name_H-M   'P 1'
#
loop_
_entity.id
_entity.type
_entity.pdbx_description
1 polymer ?
#
loop_
_entity_poly.entity_id
_entity_poly.type
_entity_poly.pdbx_seq_one_letter_code
_entity_poly.pdbx_strand_id
1 'polypeptide(L)' 'MEIKVLGTGCTKCKSLEQATREAIAKTGVEANVTKVEDILEIMQYGIMSTPALVVDGQIVVKGRVPSVDEISKILTK' A
#
# COMPACT_ATOMS: atom_id res chain seq x y z
N MET A 1 -12.60 4.40 0.31
CA MET A 1 -11.24 4.32 0.90
C MET A 1 -10.21 4.38 -0.22
N GLU A 2 -9.28 5.29 -0.12
CA GLU A 2 -8.23 5.46 -1.10
C GLU A 2 -6.96 4.79 -0.61
N ILE A 3 -6.46 3.83 -1.37
CA ILE A 3 -5.25 3.10 -1.03
C ILE A 3 -4.22 3.37 -2.12
N LYS A 4 -3.02 3.74 -1.72
CA LYS A 4 -1.92 3.97 -2.66
C LYS A 4 -0.75 3.07 -2.30
N VAL A 5 -0.22 2.40 -3.32
CA VAL A 5 0.97 1.57 -3.18
C VAL A 5 2.13 2.35 -3.79
N LEU A 6 3.05 2.79 -2.94
CA LEU A 6 4.18 3.60 -3.37
C LEU A 6 5.38 2.71 -3.66
N GLY A 7 5.90 2.81 -4.87
CA GLY A 7 7.09 2.04 -5.23
C GLY A 7 7.35 2.11 -6.72
N THR A 8 8.59 1.86 -7.10
CA THR A 8 9.05 2.04 -8.48
C THR A 8 8.99 0.73 -9.30
N GLY A 9 8.09 -0.19 -8.94
CA GLY A 9 7.89 -1.42 -9.70
C GLY A 9 8.81 -2.56 -9.31
N CYS A 10 9.43 -2.49 -8.15
CA CYS A 10 10.29 -3.57 -7.66
C CYS A 10 9.46 -4.80 -7.29
N THR A 11 10.14 -5.94 -7.09
CA THR A 11 9.47 -7.20 -6.72
C THR A 11 8.64 -7.03 -5.44
N LYS A 12 9.20 -6.37 -4.44
CA LYS A 12 8.49 -6.13 -3.18
C LYS A 12 7.28 -5.22 -3.35
N CYS A 13 7.39 -4.25 -4.26
CA CYS A 13 6.29 -3.34 -4.56
C CYS A 13 5.11 -4.11 -5.18
N LYS A 14 5.40 -5.05 -6.08
CA LYS A 14 4.38 -5.90 -6.68
C LYS A 14 3.75 -6.82 -5.63
N SER A 15 4.56 -7.37 -4.74
CA SER A 15 4.06 -8.23 -3.66
C SER A 15 3.14 -7.46 -2.74
N LEU A 16 3.48 -6.23 -2.42
CA LEU A 16 2.63 -5.37 -1.58
C LEU A 16 1.31 -5.08 -2.26
N GLU A 17 1.34 -4.76 -3.56
CA GLU A 17 0.11 -4.51 -4.30
C GLU A 17 -0.79 -5.74 -4.30
N GLN A 18 -0.22 -6.92 -4.56
CA GLN A 18 -0.99 -8.15 -4.59
C GLN A 18 -1.60 -8.46 -3.22
N ALA A 19 -0.82 -8.32 -2.15
CA ALA A 19 -1.30 -8.56 -0.81
C ALA A 19 -2.42 -7.57 -0.44
N THR A 20 -2.29 -6.32 -0.88
CA THR A 20 -3.30 -5.31 -0.63
C THR A 20 -4.62 -5.66 -1.33
N ARG A 21 -4.55 -6.08 -2.60
CA ARG A 21 -5.75 -6.48 -3.34
C ARG A 21 -6.40 -7.72 -2.74
N GLU A 22 -5.61 -8.67 -2.28
CA GLU A 22 -6.14 -9.86 -1.59
C GLU A 22 -6.83 -9.49 -0.28
N ALA A 23 -6.24 -8.56 0.48
CA ALA A 23 -6.84 -8.11 1.73
C ALA A 23 -8.17 -7.41 1.48
N ILE A 24 -8.26 -6.62 0.42
CA ILE A 24 -9.52 -5.95 0.04
C ILE A 24 -10.58 -6.99 -0.30
N ALA A 25 -10.22 -7.99 -1.09
CA ALA A 25 -11.15 -9.06 -1.45
C ALA A 25 -11.59 -9.86 -0.23
N LYS A 26 -10.68 -10.11 0.69
CA LYS A 26 -10.94 -10.89 1.90
C LYS A 26 -11.86 -10.16 2.87
N THR A 27 -11.66 -8.85 3.02
CA THR A 27 -12.43 -8.04 3.98
C THR A 27 -13.72 -7.50 3.39
N GLY A 28 -13.82 -7.45 2.06
CA GLY A 28 -15.00 -6.90 1.39
C GLY A 28 -15.15 -5.39 1.49
N VAL A 29 -14.09 -4.67 1.89
CA VAL A 29 -14.15 -3.21 1.97
C VAL A 29 -14.16 -2.60 0.57
N GLU A 30 -14.83 -1.46 0.43
CA GLU A 30 -14.79 -0.70 -0.81
C GLU A 30 -13.54 0.18 -0.80
N ALA A 31 -12.63 -0.08 -1.73
CA ALA A 31 -11.37 0.65 -1.79
C ALA A 31 -10.88 0.75 -3.23
N ASN A 32 -10.27 1.87 -3.53
CA ASN A 32 -9.60 2.09 -4.81
C ASN A 32 -8.10 1.98 -4.58
N VAL A 33 -7.44 1.10 -5.34
CA VAL A 33 -5.99 0.90 -5.24
C VAL A 33 -5.33 1.59 -6.40
N THR A 34 -4.41 2.50 -6.11
CA THR A 34 -3.64 3.22 -7.10
C THR A 34 -2.16 2.97 -6.84
N LYS A 35 -1.41 2.73 -7.92
CA LYS A 35 0.03 2.58 -7.82
C LYS A 35 0.68 3.94 -8.05
N VAL A 36 1.59 4.33 -7.18
CA VAL A 36 2.39 5.55 -7.34
C VAL A 36 3.82 5.12 -7.60
N GLU A 37 4.25 5.27 -8.84
CA GLU A 37 5.58 4.83 -9.27
C GLU A 37 6.55 5.99 -9.50
N ASP A 38 6.03 7.23 -9.52
CA ASP A 38 6.85 8.41 -9.72
C ASP A 38 7.62 8.72 -8.44
N ILE A 39 8.94 8.70 -8.52
CA ILE A 39 9.80 8.93 -7.37
C ILE A 39 9.55 10.30 -6.73
N LEU A 40 9.24 11.31 -7.53
CA LEU A 40 8.96 12.64 -7.01
C LEU A 40 7.69 12.66 -6.16
N GLU A 41 6.65 11.95 -6.59
CA GLU A 41 5.43 11.84 -5.81
C GLU A 41 5.67 11.05 -4.52
N ILE A 42 6.45 9.98 -4.60
CA ILE A 42 6.80 9.17 -3.42
C ILE A 42 7.52 10.04 -2.40
N MET A 43 8.45 10.87 -2.85
CA MET A 43 9.19 11.75 -1.98
C MET A 43 8.31 12.80 -1.30
N GLN A 44 7.21 13.21 -1.94
CA GLN A 44 6.28 14.16 -1.35
C GLN A 44 5.59 13.61 -0.11
N TYR A 45 5.51 12.29 0.03
CA TYR A 45 4.97 11.66 1.24
C TYR A 45 5.99 11.64 2.38
N GLY A 46 7.21 12.11 2.14
CA GLY A 46 8.24 12.16 3.18
C GLY A 46 8.87 10.82 3.51
N ILE A 47 8.70 9.82 2.64
CA ILE A 47 9.28 8.50 2.87
C ILE A 47 10.51 8.31 2.01
N MET A 48 11.48 7.59 2.57
CA MET A 48 12.72 7.26 1.86
C MET A 48 12.86 5.77 1.60
N SER A 49 11.91 4.98 2.09
CA SER A 49 11.92 3.52 1.92
C SER A 49 10.69 3.08 1.15
N THR A 50 10.90 2.24 0.15
CA THR A 50 9.80 1.60 -0.59
C THR A 50 9.93 0.09 -0.44
N PRO A 51 8.84 -0.66 -0.55
CA PRO A 51 7.49 -0.21 -0.83
C PRO A 51 6.81 0.43 0.39
N ALA A 52 5.79 1.22 0.14
CA ALA A 52 5.01 1.82 1.23
C ALA A 52 3.53 1.75 0.89
N LEU A 53 2.70 1.71 1.92
CA LEU A 53 1.25 1.63 1.76
C LEU A 53 0.62 2.86 2.43
N VAL A 54 -0.21 3.56 1.67
CA VAL A 54 -0.92 4.74 2.13
C VAL A 54 -2.41 4.45 2.09
N VAL A 55 -3.09 4.70 3.20
CA VAL A 55 -4.55 4.52 3.29
C VAL A 55 -5.15 5.86 3.71
N ASP A 56 -6.02 6.41 2.85
CA ASP A 56 -6.69 7.68 3.07
C ASP A 56 -5.72 8.80 3.44
N GLY A 57 -4.60 8.85 2.74
CA GLY A 57 -3.59 9.88 2.93
C GLY A 57 -2.62 9.64 4.07
N GLN A 58 -2.75 8.54 4.79
CA GLN A 58 -1.86 8.22 5.91
C GLN A 58 -0.97 7.04 5.56
N ILE A 59 0.33 7.17 5.82
CA ILE A 59 1.29 6.10 5.61
C ILE A 59 1.11 5.08 6.74
N VAL A 60 0.69 3.87 6.39
CA VAL A 60 0.44 2.81 7.37
C VAL A 60 1.55 1.77 7.39
N VAL A 61 2.27 1.62 6.28
CA VAL A 61 3.40 0.69 6.17
C VAL A 61 4.48 1.36 5.32
N LYS A 62 5.73 1.22 5.73
CA LYS A 62 6.85 1.71 4.92
C LYS A 62 8.05 0.76 5.07
N GLY A 63 8.72 0.52 3.93
CA GLY A 63 9.96 -0.25 3.91
C GLY A 63 9.82 -1.74 4.07
N ARG A 64 8.59 -2.28 4.03
CA ARG A 64 8.38 -3.74 4.16
C ARG A 64 7.08 -4.15 3.47
N VAL A 65 6.94 -5.46 3.28
CA VAL A 65 5.71 -6.05 2.73
C VAL A 65 4.97 -6.72 3.89
N PRO A 66 3.84 -6.17 4.34
CA PRO A 66 3.06 -6.81 5.38
C PRO A 66 2.29 -8.00 4.83
N SER A 67 1.84 -8.89 5.72
CA SER A 67 1.01 -10.01 5.32
C SER A 67 -0.40 -9.55 4.96
N VAL A 68 -1.14 -10.41 4.25
CA VAL A 68 -2.55 -10.13 3.92
C VAL A 68 -3.36 -9.91 5.20
N ASP A 69 -3.10 -10.70 6.23
CA ASP A 69 -3.81 -10.55 7.51
C ASP A 69 -3.52 -9.21 8.17
N GLU A 70 -2.28 -8.75 8.11
CA GLU A 70 -1.90 -7.47 8.69
C GLU A 70 -2.60 -6.32 7.96
N ILE A 71 -2.61 -6.37 6.63
CA ILE A 71 -3.30 -5.37 5.82
C ILE A 71 -4.80 -5.40 6.10
N SER A 72 -5.37 -6.59 6.21
CA SER A 72 -6.80 -6.74 6.50
C SER A 72 -7.17 -6.05 7.82
N LYS A 73 -6.34 -6.19 8.84
CA LYS A 73 -6.56 -5.52 10.12
C LYS A 73 -6.49 -4.01 10.00
N ILE A 74 -5.58 -3.51 9.18
CA ILE A 74 -5.47 -2.07 8.93
C ILE A 74 -6.73 -1.54 8.25
N LEU A 75 -7.24 -2.29 7.27
CA LEU A 75 -8.39 -1.85 6.47
C LEU A 75 -9.71 -1.91 7.25
N THR A 76 -9.79 -2.75 8.26
CA THR A 76 -11.03 -2.97 9.00
C THR A 76 -11.05 -2.30 10.37
N LYS A 77 -10.09 -1.47 10.65
CA LYS A 77 -10.03 -0.73 11.91
C LYS A 77 -11.11 0.33 12.02
#